data_2d24714064e59f725df41927f60b9b2e
#
_entry.id   2d24714064e59f725df41927f60b9b2e
#
_cell.length_a   1.000
_cell.length_b   1.000
_cell.length_c   1.000
_cell.angle_alpha   90.00
_cell.angle_beta   90.00
_cell.angle_gamma   90.00
#
_symmetry.space_group_name_H-M   'P 1'
#
loop_
_entity.id
_entity.type
_entity.pdbx_description
1 polymer ?
#
loop_
_entity_poly.entity_id
_entity_poly.type
_entity_poly.pdbx_seq_one_letter_code
_entity_poly.pdbx_strand_id
1 'polypeptide(L)'
;DGRYWVMSGQRDYLESRYGLTTEVLVKYPEPHLMAWHEVPGKTPYPYQEKAKAGLLARLHARVEMGTGLGKSFILLNIARELGLRTVIMAPSTSIADQLYQDFVKHLGRKYVGAYYDGKKDFKKLIVIGNAQSLTRIEEGSPAWETMSKAQVFMADESHLCPASTLNRVCSGLLADAPYRFFFSATQMRNDGLDKLLDAITGPTVYSMTVKEGVDQGYLSKPVFRVIKTRSDKNFESDDANEMTREHLYYNTLVLHQAAEVINQSVERLGHQVLVLIDEVEQFTRLRPLLNHKTGFAHGPLTATTFHENGKIKAKGNRESVPKEYWESEPNKLVDQFNAGEFPILIGTSCISTGTDIRTVKTMVYLKGGKSEIEVKQGVGRCTRKVPGKTACSVVDFDVANIAILSKHAKARREIFDDIYGPVQVVDWGS
;
A
#
# COMPACT_ATOMS: atom_id res chain seq x y z
N ASP A 1 -7.11 6.00 -45.77
CA ASP A 1 -5.68 6.31 -45.60
C ASP A 1 -4.81 5.15 -45.12
N GLY A 2 -5.39 4.04 -44.63
CA GLY A 2 -4.64 2.92 -44.06
C GLY A 2 -3.95 3.22 -42.71
N ARG A 3 -4.31 4.32 -42.05
CA ARG A 3 -3.79 4.67 -40.72
C ARG A 3 -4.72 4.15 -39.64
N TYR A 4 -4.15 3.57 -38.57
CA TYR A 4 -4.86 3.05 -37.44
C TYR A 4 -4.35 3.71 -36.15
N TRP A 5 -5.27 4.02 -35.24
CA TRP A 5 -4.93 4.55 -33.93
C TRP A 5 -4.81 3.39 -32.95
N VAL A 6 -3.74 3.40 -32.17
CA VAL A 6 -3.47 2.39 -31.14
C VAL A 6 -3.07 3.08 -29.84
N MET A 7 -3.23 2.38 -28.73
CA MET A 7 -2.71 2.85 -27.46
C MET A 7 -1.19 2.93 -27.52
N SER A 8 -0.62 4.06 -27.08
CA SER A 8 0.82 4.32 -27.16
C SER A 8 1.69 3.27 -26.45
N GLY A 9 1.16 2.58 -25.42
CA GLY A 9 1.85 1.47 -24.77
C GLY A 9 2.08 0.24 -25.65
N GLN A 10 1.34 0.10 -26.76
CA GLN A 10 1.51 -1.01 -27.71
C GLN A 10 2.55 -0.75 -28.81
N ARG A 11 3.15 0.43 -28.84
CA ARG A 11 4.08 0.84 -29.89
C ARG A 11 5.16 -0.21 -30.15
N ASP A 12 5.93 -0.56 -29.13
CA ASP A 12 7.07 -1.49 -29.26
C ASP A 12 6.63 -2.89 -29.70
N TYR A 13 5.47 -3.34 -29.18
CA TYR A 13 4.89 -4.63 -29.57
C TYR A 13 4.52 -4.65 -31.06
N LEU A 14 3.88 -3.60 -31.56
CA LEU A 14 3.47 -3.50 -32.95
C LEU A 14 4.66 -3.37 -33.90
N GLU A 15 5.63 -2.53 -33.53
CA GLU A 15 6.86 -2.34 -34.32
C GLU A 15 7.68 -3.63 -34.40
N SER A 16 7.90 -4.31 -33.26
CA SER A 16 8.73 -5.52 -33.19
C SER A 16 8.03 -6.75 -33.77
N ARG A 17 6.72 -6.90 -33.55
CA ARG A 17 5.97 -8.10 -33.91
C ARG A 17 5.48 -8.10 -35.34
N TYR A 18 5.12 -6.92 -35.87
CA TYR A 18 4.48 -6.78 -37.17
C TYR A 18 5.26 -5.93 -38.14
N GLY A 19 6.42 -5.39 -37.78
CA GLY A 19 7.23 -4.53 -38.59
C GLY A 19 6.53 -3.21 -38.97
N LEU A 20 5.57 -2.77 -38.16
CA LEU A 20 4.82 -1.53 -38.42
C LEU A 20 5.68 -0.31 -38.07
N THR A 21 5.51 0.76 -38.82
CA THR A 21 6.07 2.06 -38.44
C THR A 21 5.04 2.86 -37.71
N THR A 22 5.38 3.35 -36.52
CA THR A 22 4.49 4.17 -35.69
C THR A 22 5.01 5.59 -35.63
N GLU A 23 4.10 6.56 -35.67
CA GLU A 23 4.38 7.97 -35.52
C GLU A 23 3.75 8.48 -34.21
N VAL A 24 4.54 9.18 -33.39
CA VAL A 24 4.04 9.83 -32.19
C VAL A 24 3.70 11.27 -32.55
N LEU A 25 2.40 11.57 -32.63
CA LEU A 25 1.92 12.91 -33.00
C LEU A 25 1.81 13.86 -31.79
N VAL A 26 2.11 13.40 -30.61
CA VAL A 26 2.02 14.17 -29.37
C VAL A 26 3.22 15.09 -29.21
N LYS A 27 2.97 16.39 -29.00
CA LYS A 27 4.01 17.36 -28.66
C LYS A 27 4.26 17.31 -27.14
N TYR A 28 5.50 17.07 -26.76
CA TYR A 28 5.93 17.11 -25.36
C TYR A 28 6.31 18.55 -25.00
N PRO A 29 5.63 19.16 -23.98
CA PRO A 29 6.00 20.49 -23.51
C PRO A 29 7.38 20.47 -22.87
N GLU A 30 8.09 21.58 -22.98
CA GLU A 30 9.40 21.75 -22.35
C GLU A 30 9.29 21.73 -20.83
N PRO A 31 10.17 21.01 -20.14
CA PRO A 31 10.23 20.97 -18.68
C PRO A 31 10.60 22.33 -18.08
N HIS A 32 9.99 22.65 -16.94
CA HIS A 32 10.29 23.84 -16.15
C HIS A 32 10.63 23.42 -14.73
N LEU A 33 11.91 23.29 -14.40
CA LEU A 33 12.37 22.89 -13.08
C LEU A 33 11.77 23.76 -11.98
N MET A 34 11.00 23.18 -11.09
CA MET A 34 10.42 23.87 -9.93
C MET A 34 11.48 24.16 -8.86
N ALA A 35 11.34 25.28 -8.18
CA ALA A 35 12.11 25.54 -6.98
C ALA A 35 11.91 24.37 -5.98
N TRP A 36 13.01 23.84 -5.48
CA TRP A 36 13.03 22.70 -4.59
C TRP A 36 13.73 23.06 -3.30
N HIS A 37 13.02 22.92 -2.21
CA HIS A 37 13.66 22.97 -0.91
C HIS A 37 14.21 21.58 -0.62
N GLU A 38 15.52 21.43 -0.60
CA GLU A 38 16.17 20.18 -0.24
C GLU A 38 15.66 19.72 1.13
N VAL A 39 15.27 18.45 1.21
CA VAL A 39 14.99 17.84 2.51
C VAL A 39 16.32 17.35 3.05
N PRO A 40 16.82 17.90 4.14
CA PRO A 40 18.08 17.45 4.71
C PRO A 40 18.09 15.92 4.85
N GLY A 41 19.13 15.27 4.29
CA GLY A 41 19.30 13.81 4.37
C GLY A 41 18.46 12.97 3.40
N LYS A 42 17.78 13.54 2.41
CA LYS A 42 17.06 12.79 1.37
C LYS A 42 17.68 12.99 -0.02
N THR A 43 18.77 12.30 -0.27
CA THR A 43 19.31 12.15 -1.62
C THR A 43 18.70 10.90 -2.29
N PRO A 44 18.31 10.96 -3.56
CA PRO A 44 17.84 9.78 -4.27
C PRO A 44 18.91 8.68 -4.29
N TYR A 45 18.49 7.45 -4.09
CA TYR A 45 19.38 6.31 -4.29
C TYR A 45 19.68 6.11 -5.78
N PRO A 46 20.83 5.50 -6.14
CA PRO A 46 21.20 5.26 -7.54
C PRO A 46 20.13 4.52 -8.35
N TYR A 47 19.43 3.58 -7.75
CA TYR A 47 18.35 2.86 -8.41
C TYR A 47 17.11 3.75 -8.67
N GLN A 48 16.82 4.72 -7.79
CA GLN A 48 15.72 5.68 -7.98
C GLN A 48 16.03 6.63 -9.14
N GLU A 49 17.28 7.06 -9.26
CA GLU A 49 17.72 7.87 -10.41
C GLU A 49 17.65 7.07 -11.72
N LYS A 50 18.04 5.79 -11.74
CA LYS A 50 17.88 4.92 -12.91
C LYS A 50 16.43 4.76 -13.31
N ALA A 51 15.54 4.50 -12.35
CA ALA A 51 14.11 4.38 -12.61
C ALA A 51 13.50 5.68 -13.17
N LYS A 52 13.85 6.82 -12.58
CA LYS A 52 13.44 8.14 -13.05
C LYS A 52 13.94 8.40 -14.47
N ALA A 53 15.23 8.19 -14.72
CA ALA A 53 15.82 8.39 -16.04
C ALA A 53 15.16 7.51 -17.11
N GLY A 54 14.88 6.25 -16.81
CA GLY A 54 14.15 5.35 -17.71
C GLY A 54 12.76 5.86 -18.09
N LEU A 55 12.00 6.34 -17.08
CA LEU A 55 10.68 6.93 -17.31
C LEU A 55 10.77 8.18 -18.20
N LEU A 56 11.66 9.10 -17.86
CA LEU A 56 11.82 10.36 -18.61
C LEU A 56 12.34 10.14 -20.03
N ALA A 57 13.19 9.16 -20.26
CA ALA A 57 13.65 8.81 -21.61
C ALA A 57 12.53 8.21 -22.48
N ARG A 58 11.57 7.50 -21.85
CA ARG A 58 10.50 6.81 -22.58
C ARG A 58 9.21 7.60 -22.69
N LEU A 59 9.00 8.56 -21.78
CA LEU A 59 7.87 9.50 -21.71
C LEU A 59 6.49 8.86 -21.46
N HIS A 60 6.30 7.60 -21.84
CA HIS A 60 5.15 6.75 -21.52
C HIS A 60 5.66 5.36 -21.14
N ALA A 61 5.72 5.08 -19.85
CA ALA A 61 6.29 3.84 -19.32
C ALA A 61 5.87 3.57 -17.87
N ARG A 62 6.24 2.40 -17.41
CA ARG A 62 6.06 2.00 -16.02
C ARG A 62 7.35 1.54 -15.36
N VAL A 63 7.34 1.63 -14.03
CA VAL A 63 8.35 1.01 -13.17
C VAL A 63 7.70 0.04 -12.20
N GLU A 64 8.42 -1.04 -11.90
CA GLU A 64 8.01 -2.08 -10.98
C GLU A 64 8.97 -2.13 -9.82
N MET A 65 8.50 -1.62 -8.70
CA MET A 65 9.35 -1.49 -7.53
C MET A 65 8.61 -1.97 -6.29
N GLY A 66 9.23 -2.89 -5.57
CA GLY A 66 8.68 -3.43 -4.34
C GLY A 66 8.31 -2.35 -3.31
N THR A 67 7.43 -2.70 -2.38
CA THR A 67 7.04 -1.82 -1.28
C THR A 67 8.27 -1.41 -0.45
N GLY A 68 8.34 -0.13 -0.06
CA GLY A 68 9.47 0.42 0.71
C GLY A 68 10.62 0.98 -0.13
N LEU A 69 10.66 0.76 -1.45
CA LEU A 69 11.71 1.27 -2.34
C LEU A 69 11.53 2.74 -2.76
N GLY A 70 10.56 3.45 -2.20
CA GLY A 70 10.43 4.90 -2.36
C GLY A 70 9.84 5.35 -3.69
N LYS A 71 8.86 4.63 -4.25
CA LYS A 71 8.11 5.04 -5.46
C LYS A 71 7.60 6.48 -5.37
N SER A 72 6.98 6.85 -4.25
CA SER A 72 6.44 8.20 -4.02
C SER A 72 7.51 9.30 -4.12
N PHE A 73 8.76 8.98 -3.77
CA PHE A 73 9.87 9.91 -3.89
C PHE A 73 10.31 10.11 -5.35
N ILE A 74 10.20 9.06 -6.19
CA ILE A 74 10.44 9.19 -7.63
C ILE A 74 9.34 10.02 -8.28
N LEU A 75 8.06 9.76 -7.94
CA LEU A 75 6.92 10.59 -8.38
C LEU A 75 7.15 12.07 -8.09
N LEU A 76 7.56 12.39 -6.87
CA LEU A 76 7.83 13.74 -6.43
C LEU A 76 8.98 14.39 -7.23
N ASN A 77 10.07 13.65 -7.47
CA ASN A 77 11.20 14.14 -8.25
C ASN A 77 10.84 14.39 -9.70
N ILE A 78 10.03 13.53 -10.34
CA ILE A 78 9.55 13.71 -11.71
C ILE A 78 8.66 14.96 -11.79
N ALA A 79 7.68 15.10 -10.87
CA ALA A 79 6.80 16.27 -10.85
C ALA A 79 7.58 17.58 -10.74
N ARG A 80 8.61 17.59 -9.88
CA ARG A 80 9.50 18.74 -9.71
C ARG A 80 10.34 19.02 -10.95
N GLU A 81 10.95 17.98 -11.54
CA GLU A 81 11.86 18.10 -12.68
C GLU A 81 11.13 18.59 -13.93
N LEU A 82 9.91 18.08 -14.15
CA LEU A 82 9.07 18.52 -15.24
C LEU A 82 8.44 19.89 -14.99
N GLY A 83 8.01 20.20 -13.77
CA GLY A 83 7.39 21.49 -13.41
C GLY A 83 6.13 21.80 -14.19
N LEU A 84 5.49 20.80 -14.77
CA LEU A 84 4.33 20.88 -15.63
C LEU A 84 3.03 20.61 -14.87
N ARG A 85 1.89 20.97 -15.48
CA ARG A 85 0.57 20.64 -14.91
C ARG A 85 0.42 19.11 -14.80
N THR A 86 0.33 18.64 -13.58
CA THR A 86 0.39 17.21 -13.25
C THR A 86 -0.88 16.76 -12.55
N VAL A 87 -1.43 15.62 -12.96
CA VAL A 87 -2.45 14.88 -12.20
C VAL A 87 -1.83 13.56 -11.73
N ILE A 88 -1.94 13.28 -10.42
CA ILE A 88 -1.47 12.03 -9.82
C ILE A 88 -2.69 11.27 -9.32
N MET A 89 -2.83 10.02 -9.77
CA MET A 89 -3.88 9.12 -9.33
C MET A 89 -3.34 8.11 -8.32
N ALA A 90 -4.02 7.99 -7.19
CA ALA A 90 -3.82 6.94 -6.20
C ALA A 90 -5.03 5.99 -6.16
N PRO A 91 -4.87 4.71 -5.81
CA PRO A 91 -5.98 3.73 -5.81
C PRO A 91 -7.01 4.01 -4.71
N SER A 92 -6.61 4.56 -3.57
CA SER A 92 -7.45 4.80 -2.41
C SER A 92 -7.28 6.21 -1.83
N THR A 93 -8.25 6.62 -1.00
CA THR A 93 -8.20 7.91 -0.29
C THR A 93 -7.01 8.02 0.64
N SER A 94 -6.65 6.95 1.37
CA SER A 94 -5.52 6.98 2.31
C SER A 94 -4.17 7.15 1.60
N ILE A 95 -3.98 6.49 0.44
CA ILE A 95 -2.77 6.67 -0.37
C ILE A 95 -2.73 8.07 -0.99
N ALA A 96 -3.87 8.59 -1.47
CA ALA A 96 -3.97 9.94 -1.99
C ALA A 96 -3.63 10.98 -0.92
N ASP A 97 -4.14 10.81 0.31
CA ASP A 97 -3.85 11.72 1.42
C ASP A 97 -2.37 11.70 1.82
N GLN A 98 -1.78 10.51 1.89
CA GLN A 98 -0.34 10.39 2.16
C GLN A 98 0.51 11.09 1.08
N LEU A 99 0.23 10.82 -0.19
CA LEU A 99 0.93 11.48 -1.30
C LEU A 99 0.75 13.01 -1.23
N TYR A 100 -0.47 13.47 -0.95
CA TYR A 100 -0.74 14.90 -0.80
C TYR A 100 0.10 15.53 0.32
N GLN A 101 0.14 14.91 1.50
CA GLN A 101 0.94 15.42 2.61
C GLN A 101 2.44 15.43 2.27
N ASP A 102 2.95 14.38 1.65
CA ASP A 102 4.35 14.30 1.21
C ASP A 102 4.66 15.40 0.17
N PHE A 103 3.80 15.60 -0.82
CA PHE A 103 3.98 16.62 -1.84
C PHE A 103 3.87 18.03 -1.27
N VAL A 104 2.91 18.30 -0.38
CA VAL A 104 2.77 19.59 0.30
C VAL A 104 3.99 19.90 1.15
N LYS A 105 4.52 18.92 1.87
CA LYS A 105 5.72 19.05 2.68
C LYS A 105 6.94 19.50 1.86
N HIS A 106 7.05 19.00 0.64
CA HIS A 106 8.22 19.26 -0.22
C HIS A 106 8.05 20.42 -1.21
N LEU A 107 6.85 20.63 -1.73
CA LEU A 107 6.58 21.65 -2.75
C LEU A 107 5.75 22.82 -2.24
N GLY A 108 5.05 22.64 -1.12
CA GLY A 108 4.16 23.64 -0.52
C GLY A 108 2.73 23.62 -1.09
N ARG A 109 1.77 24.04 -0.25
CA ARG A 109 0.34 24.12 -0.59
C ARG A 109 0.03 25.05 -1.77
N LYS A 110 0.92 25.93 -2.12
CA LYS A 110 0.77 26.82 -3.27
C LYS A 110 0.65 26.02 -4.57
N TYR A 111 1.39 24.92 -4.70
CA TYR A 111 1.49 24.13 -5.92
C TYR A 111 0.65 22.86 -5.92
N VAL A 112 0.28 22.33 -4.74
CA VAL A 112 -0.34 21.03 -4.59
C VAL A 112 -1.78 21.15 -4.15
N GLY A 113 -2.69 20.53 -4.89
CA GLY A 113 -4.12 20.43 -4.61
C GLY A 113 -4.56 18.98 -4.41
N ALA A 114 -5.73 18.81 -3.79
CA ALA A 114 -6.34 17.52 -3.48
C ALA A 114 -7.72 17.38 -4.15
N TYR A 115 -7.97 16.21 -4.73
CA TYR A 115 -9.26 15.87 -5.34
C TYR A 115 -9.75 14.48 -4.90
N TYR A 116 -10.15 14.37 -3.64
CA TYR A 116 -10.69 13.16 -3.00
C TYR A 116 -11.39 13.53 -1.70
N ASP A 117 -12.32 12.70 -1.25
CA ASP A 117 -12.99 12.83 0.05
C ASP A 117 -13.55 14.26 0.30
N GLY A 118 -14.32 14.76 -0.66
CA GLY A 118 -14.93 16.11 -0.61
C GLY A 118 -13.95 17.27 -0.88
N LYS A 119 -12.64 17.06 -0.90
CA LYS A 119 -11.66 18.06 -1.30
C LYS A 119 -11.72 18.26 -2.82
N LYS A 120 -11.80 19.53 -3.29
CA LYS A 120 -11.96 19.90 -4.71
C LYS A 120 -10.99 20.99 -5.15
N ASP A 121 -9.72 20.91 -4.70
CA ASP A 121 -8.69 21.89 -5.07
C ASP A 121 -7.96 21.46 -6.35
N PHE A 122 -8.65 21.55 -7.49
CA PHE A 122 -8.19 21.10 -8.80
C PHE A 122 -7.45 22.17 -9.63
N LYS A 123 -7.34 23.41 -9.14
CA LYS A 123 -6.71 24.51 -9.89
C LYS A 123 -5.19 24.60 -9.72
N LYS A 124 -4.63 23.80 -8.83
CA LYS A 124 -3.19 23.79 -8.55
C LYS A 124 -2.38 23.17 -9.70
N LEU A 125 -1.09 23.41 -9.69
CA LEU A 125 -0.18 22.87 -10.69
C LEU A 125 -0.12 21.34 -10.64
N ILE A 126 -0.12 20.79 -9.41
CA ILE A 126 -0.12 19.35 -9.16
C ILE A 126 -1.40 19.02 -8.41
N VAL A 127 -2.21 18.13 -8.95
CA VAL A 127 -3.46 17.67 -8.33
C VAL A 127 -3.35 16.18 -8.02
N ILE A 128 -3.55 15.83 -6.76
CA ILE A 128 -3.57 14.43 -6.32
C ILE A 128 -5.01 14.01 -6.08
N GLY A 129 -5.44 12.96 -6.78
CA GLY A 129 -6.80 12.42 -6.69
C GLY A 129 -6.79 10.91 -6.45
N ASN A 130 -7.88 10.39 -5.87
CA ASN A 130 -8.08 8.95 -5.86
C ASN A 130 -8.81 8.49 -7.12
N ALA A 131 -8.63 7.23 -7.49
CA ALA A 131 -9.20 6.64 -8.70
C ALA A 131 -10.72 6.83 -8.78
N GLN A 132 -11.44 6.66 -7.67
CA GLN A 132 -12.89 6.80 -7.61
C GLN A 132 -13.36 8.24 -7.89
N SER A 133 -12.68 9.24 -7.33
CA SER A 133 -13.04 10.64 -7.53
C SER A 133 -12.73 11.11 -8.96
N LEU A 134 -11.57 10.71 -9.51
CA LEU A 134 -11.17 11.07 -10.86
C LEU A 134 -12.11 10.49 -11.94
N THR A 135 -12.56 9.25 -11.76
CA THR A 135 -13.50 8.61 -12.70
C THR A 135 -14.92 9.19 -12.66
N ARG A 136 -15.28 9.93 -11.63
CA ARG A 136 -16.59 10.58 -11.47
C ARG A 136 -16.63 12.01 -11.96
N ILE A 137 -15.51 12.55 -12.45
CA ILE A 137 -15.48 13.90 -13.01
C ILE A 137 -16.30 13.90 -14.30
N GLU A 138 -17.33 14.72 -14.34
CA GLU A 138 -18.20 14.88 -15.49
C GLU A 138 -17.51 15.73 -16.55
N GLU A 139 -17.61 15.30 -17.81
CA GLU A 139 -17.14 16.05 -18.96
C GLU A 139 -17.82 17.43 -19.05
N GLY A 140 -17.04 18.47 -19.34
CA GLY A 140 -17.52 19.85 -19.36
C GLY A 140 -17.63 20.52 -17.98
N SER A 141 -17.41 19.79 -16.85
CA SER A 141 -17.33 20.40 -15.53
C SER A 141 -16.08 21.27 -15.39
N PRO A 142 -16.06 22.26 -14.47
CA PRO A 142 -14.85 23.07 -14.20
C PRO A 142 -13.62 22.23 -13.82
N ALA A 143 -13.83 21.08 -13.16
CA ALA A 143 -12.76 20.14 -12.82
C ALA A 143 -12.22 19.43 -14.06
N TRP A 144 -13.11 18.99 -14.95
CA TRP A 144 -12.73 18.42 -16.25
C TRP A 144 -11.93 19.41 -17.08
N GLU A 145 -12.48 20.64 -17.32
CA GLU A 145 -11.86 21.69 -18.11
C GLU A 145 -10.43 22.08 -17.64
N THR A 146 -10.18 21.86 -16.34
CA THR A 146 -8.86 22.17 -15.77
C THR A 146 -7.93 20.97 -15.82
N MET A 147 -8.41 19.80 -15.41
CA MET A 147 -7.55 18.62 -15.28
C MET A 147 -7.30 17.91 -16.61
N SER A 148 -8.20 18.01 -17.60
CA SER A 148 -7.96 17.49 -18.96
C SER A 148 -6.79 18.18 -19.67
N LYS A 149 -6.42 19.38 -19.22
CA LYS A 149 -5.22 20.11 -19.69
C LYS A 149 -3.92 19.68 -18.97
N ALA A 150 -3.96 18.59 -18.21
CA ALA A 150 -2.76 18.07 -17.59
C ALA A 150 -1.74 17.61 -18.66
N GLN A 151 -0.49 17.97 -18.42
CA GLN A 151 0.62 17.62 -19.30
C GLN A 151 1.34 16.35 -18.81
N VAL A 152 1.18 16.04 -17.52
CA VAL A 152 1.77 14.86 -16.87
C VAL A 152 0.67 14.09 -16.14
N PHE A 153 0.57 12.82 -16.43
CA PHE A 153 -0.22 11.86 -15.67
C PHE A 153 0.69 10.87 -14.96
N MET A 154 0.49 10.67 -13.68
CA MET A 154 1.16 9.64 -12.92
C MET A 154 0.14 8.79 -12.16
N ALA A 155 0.33 7.47 -12.14
CA ALA A 155 -0.51 6.56 -11.35
C ALA A 155 0.35 5.78 -10.37
N ASP A 156 0.11 5.99 -9.07
CA ASP A 156 0.74 5.19 -8.02
C ASP A 156 -0.06 3.93 -7.74
N GLU A 157 0.64 2.83 -7.39
CA GLU A 157 0.09 1.50 -7.16
C GLU A 157 -0.93 1.09 -8.24
N SER A 158 -0.57 1.32 -9.49
CA SER A 158 -1.46 1.12 -10.66
C SER A 158 -2.03 -0.29 -10.77
N HIS A 159 -1.35 -1.30 -10.21
CA HIS A 159 -1.84 -2.70 -10.13
C HIS A 159 -3.08 -2.87 -9.23
N LEU A 160 -3.31 -1.97 -8.29
CA LEU A 160 -4.49 -2.00 -7.41
C LEU A 160 -5.72 -1.36 -8.08
N CYS A 161 -5.53 -0.64 -9.18
CA CYS A 161 -6.64 -0.06 -9.92
C CYS A 161 -7.20 -1.07 -10.94
N PRO A 162 -8.52 -1.26 -11.04
CA PRO A 162 -9.10 -2.02 -12.14
C PRO A 162 -8.66 -1.46 -13.49
N ALA A 163 -8.35 -2.35 -14.44
CA ALA A 163 -7.91 -1.92 -15.79
C ALA A 163 -8.96 -1.01 -16.47
N SER A 164 -10.25 -1.25 -16.24
CA SER A 164 -11.34 -0.38 -16.71
C SER A 164 -11.28 1.03 -16.12
N THR A 165 -10.93 1.16 -14.84
CA THR A 165 -10.76 2.45 -14.16
C THR A 165 -9.57 3.22 -14.72
N LEU A 166 -8.41 2.55 -14.87
CA LEU A 166 -7.24 3.14 -15.50
C LEU A 166 -7.54 3.58 -16.93
N ASN A 167 -8.17 2.69 -17.72
CA ASN A 167 -8.53 3.00 -19.10
C ASN A 167 -9.47 4.23 -19.18
N ARG A 168 -10.50 4.29 -18.32
CA ARG A 168 -11.42 5.43 -18.30
C ARG A 168 -10.73 6.76 -18.00
N VAL A 169 -9.77 6.78 -17.09
CA VAL A 169 -8.99 8.00 -16.78
C VAL A 169 -8.02 8.32 -17.91
N CYS A 170 -7.29 7.31 -18.43
CA CYS A 170 -6.27 7.49 -19.47
C CYS A 170 -6.85 7.83 -20.84
N SER A 171 -8.04 7.31 -21.19
CA SER A 171 -8.70 7.54 -22.48
C SER A 171 -9.79 8.60 -22.43
N GLY A 172 -10.13 9.11 -21.24
CA GLY A 172 -11.10 10.15 -20.99
C GLY A 172 -10.44 11.42 -20.45
N LEU A 173 -10.55 11.64 -19.13
CA LEU A 173 -10.09 12.87 -18.49
C LEU A 173 -8.66 13.28 -18.85
N LEU A 174 -7.74 12.32 -18.98
CA LEU A 174 -6.31 12.56 -19.22
C LEU A 174 -5.85 12.00 -20.58
N ALA A 175 -6.77 11.95 -21.56
CA ALA A 175 -6.48 11.42 -22.89
C ALA A 175 -5.33 12.18 -23.57
N ASP A 176 -5.24 13.48 -23.37
CA ASP A 176 -4.27 14.36 -24.02
C ASP A 176 -2.98 14.57 -23.20
N ALA A 177 -2.83 13.92 -22.04
CA ALA A 177 -1.60 14.03 -21.25
C ALA A 177 -0.42 13.36 -21.96
N PRO A 178 0.59 14.12 -22.43
CA PRO A 178 1.72 13.56 -23.17
C PRO A 178 2.64 12.69 -22.34
N TYR A 179 2.97 13.12 -21.10
CA TYR A 179 3.80 12.34 -20.19
C TYR A 179 2.94 11.42 -19.33
N ARG A 180 3.22 10.11 -19.35
CA ARG A 180 2.44 9.09 -18.63
C ARG A 180 3.35 8.14 -17.90
N PHE A 181 3.32 8.16 -16.56
CA PHE A 181 4.18 7.33 -15.74
C PHE A 181 3.37 6.49 -14.75
N PHE A 182 3.63 5.19 -14.72
CA PHE A 182 2.91 4.24 -13.90
C PHE A 182 3.86 3.56 -12.92
N PHE A 183 3.42 3.46 -11.68
CA PHE A 183 4.18 2.88 -10.59
C PHE A 183 3.42 1.70 -9.99
N SER A 184 4.11 0.58 -9.81
CA SER A 184 3.53 -0.66 -9.30
C SER A 184 4.52 -1.37 -8.39
N ALA A 185 3.99 -2.13 -7.40
CA ALA A 185 4.82 -3.02 -6.59
C ALA A 185 5.04 -4.39 -7.25
N THR A 186 4.05 -4.83 -8.04
CA THR A 186 4.06 -6.11 -8.76
C THR A 186 3.25 -5.98 -10.04
N GLN A 187 3.55 -6.83 -11.05
CA GLN A 187 2.84 -6.79 -12.32
C GLN A 187 1.77 -7.86 -12.47
N MET A 188 1.87 -8.97 -11.76
CA MET A 188 0.97 -10.10 -12.01
C MET A 188 -0.43 -9.81 -11.47
N ARG A 189 -1.38 -9.74 -12.38
CA ARG A 189 -2.82 -9.74 -12.08
C ARG A 189 -3.37 -11.14 -12.32
N ASN A 190 -4.20 -11.58 -11.40
CA ASN A 190 -4.88 -12.88 -11.52
C ASN A 190 -6.11 -12.85 -12.44
N ASP A 191 -6.43 -11.69 -13.05
CA ASP A 191 -7.64 -11.47 -13.86
C ASP A 191 -7.41 -11.64 -15.37
N GLY A 192 -6.18 -11.96 -15.83
CA GLY A 192 -5.85 -12.18 -17.24
C GLY A 192 -5.88 -10.92 -18.12
N LEU A 193 -6.00 -9.72 -17.53
CA LEU A 193 -6.06 -8.45 -18.25
C LEU A 193 -4.68 -7.80 -18.42
N ASP A 194 -3.59 -8.56 -18.31
CA ASP A 194 -2.22 -8.07 -18.40
C ASP A 194 -1.94 -7.33 -19.72
N LYS A 195 -2.46 -7.85 -20.85
CA LYS A 195 -2.29 -7.20 -22.16
C LYS A 195 -2.93 -5.82 -22.24
N LEU A 196 -4.11 -5.65 -21.62
CA LEU A 196 -4.76 -4.35 -21.56
C LEU A 196 -4.00 -3.39 -20.65
N LEU A 197 -3.47 -3.88 -19.54
CA LEU A 197 -2.64 -3.09 -18.65
C LEU A 197 -1.37 -2.64 -19.37
N ASP A 198 -0.68 -3.53 -20.09
CA ASP A 198 0.50 -3.21 -20.90
C ASP A 198 0.19 -2.14 -21.94
N ALA A 199 -0.95 -2.23 -22.63
CA ALA A 199 -1.38 -1.24 -23.60
C ALA A 199 -1.59 0.16 -22.98
N ILE A 200 -2.11 0.21 -21.75
CA ILE A 200 -2.38 1.46 -21.04
C ILE A 200 -1.10 2.05 -20.44
N THR A 201 -0.26 1.22 -19.82
CA THR A 201 0.86 1.69 -19.00
C THR A 201 2.19 1.79 -19.76
N GLY A 202 2.27 1.19 -20.92
CA GLY A 202 3.52 1.11 -21.68
C GLY A 202 4.51 0.10 -21.10
N PRO A 203 5.75 0.07 -21.63
CA PRO A 203 6.76 -0.90 -21.25
C PRO A 203 7.30 -0.63 -19.85
N THR A 204 7.77 -1.71 -19.19
CA THR A 204 8.56 -1.60 -17.96
C THR A 204 9.97 -1.14 -18.29
N VAL A 205 10.37 0.01 -17.78
CA VAL A 205 11.70 0.59 -18.00
C VAL A 205 12.66 0.31 -16.84
N TYR A 206 12.14 -0.05 -15.70
CA TYR A 206 12.93 -0.43 -14.54
C TYR A 206 12.13 -1.36 -13.62
N SER A 207 12.80 -2.37 -13.08
CA SER A 207 12.23 -3.23 -12.05
C SER A 207 13.22 -3.44 -10.91
N MET A 208 12.70 -3.56 -9.68
CA MET A 208 13.45 -3.92 -8.49
C MET A 208 12.53 -4.59 -7.48
N THR A 209 12.79 -5.84 -7.19
CA THR A 209 12.05 -6.61 -6.18
C THR A 209 12.41 -6.20 -4.76
N VAL A 210 11.57 -6.55 -3.79
CA VAL A 210 11.88 -6.35 -2.37
C VAL A 210 13.14 -7.14 -1.98
N LYS A 211 13.29 -8.36 -2.52
CA LYS A 211 14.48 -9.19 -2.29
C LYS A 211 15.76 -8.49 -2.75
N GLU A 212 15.79 -7.99 -3.97
CA GLU A 212 16.95 -7.21 -4.48
C GLU A 212 17.20 -5.97 -3.61
N GLY A 213 16.15 -5.30 -3.14
CA GLY A 213 16.28 -4.17 -2.22
C GLY A 213 16.90 -4.54 -0.89
N VAL A 214 16.61 -5.73 -0.36
CA VAL A 214 17.23 -6.29 0.85
C VAL A 214 18.67 -6.68 0.57
N ASP A 215 18.92 -7.43 -0.51
CA ASP A 215 20.26 -7.93 -0.87
C ASP A 215 21.25 -6.79 -1.14
N GLN A 216 20.79 -5.69 -1.73
CA GLN A 216 21.57 -4.48 -1.96
C GLN A 216 21.61 -3.53 -0.76
N GLY A 217 20.98 -3.89 0.35
CA GLY A 217 21.01 -3.13 1.60
C GLY A 217 20.16 -1.84 1.61
N TYR A 218 19.26 -1.66 0.68
CA TYR A 218 18.29 -0.54 0.67
C TYR A 218 17.11 -0.77 1.60
N LEU A 219 16.79 -2.04 1.87
CA LEU A 219 15.75 -2.45 2.81
C LEU A 219 16.35 -3.24 3.97
N SER A 220 15.68 -3.23 5.12
CA SER A 220 16.02 -4.08 6.25
C SER A 220 15.62 -5.52 5.97
N LYS A 221 16.47 -6.48 6.36
CA LYS A 221 16.20 -7.90 6.16
C LYS A 221 15.06 -8.37 7.09
N PRO A 222 13.93 -8.87 6.59
CA PRO A 222 12.94 -9.50 7.44
C PRO A 222 13.38 -10.91 7.84
N VAL A 223 13.14 -11.25 9.10
CA VAL A 223 13.36 -12.59 9.67
C VAL A 223 11.99 -13.13 10.05
N PHE A 224 11.57 -14.18 9.38
CA PHE A 224 10.24 -14.75 9.58
C PHE A 224 10.27 -15.91 10.59
N ARG A 225 9.27 -15.88 11.48
CA ARG A 225 8.98 -16.95 12.44
C ARG A 225 7.51 -17.29 12.37
N VAL A 226 7.21 -18.56 12.16
CA VAL A 226 5.84 -19.09 12.26
C VAL A 226 5.73 -19.88 13.55
N ILE A 227 4.86 -19.41 14.43
CA ILE A 227 4.56 -20.09 15.69
C ILE A 227 3.47 -21.13 15.43
N LYS A 228 3.81 -22.40 15.61
CA LYS A 228 2.82 -23.46 15.61
C LYS A 228 2.01 -23.38 16.91
N THR A 229 0.72 -23.34 16.76
CA THR A 229 -0.26 -23.26 17.84
C THR A 229 -1.43 -24.19 17.56
N ARG A 230 -2.42 -24.18 18.44
CA ARG A 230 -3.65 -24.97 18.29
C ARG A 230 -4.86 -24.17 18.75
N SER A 231 -6.03 -24.68 18.39
CA SER A 231 -7.30 -24.22 18.94
C SER A 231 -7.98 -25.36 19.67
N ASP A 232 -8.39 -25.09 20.89
CA ASP A 232 -9.14 -26.03 21.71
C ASP A 232 -10.66 -25.80 21.61
N LYS A 233 -11.09 -24.87 20.74
CA LYS A 233 -12.51 -24.58 20.52
C LYS A 233 -13.18 -25.70 19.73
N ASN A 234 -14.35 -26.08 20.21
CA ASN A 234 -15.24 -27.01 19.51
C ASN A 234 -16.23 -26.21 18.64
N PHE A 235 -15.75 -25.69 17.51
CA PHE A 235 -16.51 -24.91 16.53
C PHE A 235 -16.21 -25.42 15.14
N GLU A 236 -17.22 -25.69 14.33
CA GLU A 236 -17.10 -26.09 12.95
C GLU A 236 -18.05 -25.26 12.08
N SER A 237 -17.57 -24.84 10.92
CA SER A 237 -18.35 -24.14 9.91
C SER A 237 -17.77 -24.40 8.52
N ASP A 238 -18.62 -24.39 7.51
CA ASP A 238 -18.21 -24.42 6.11
C ASP A 238 -17.67 -23.05 5.64
N ASP A 239 -17.92 -21.96 6.39
CA ASP A 239 -17.39 -20.63 6.08
C ASP A 239 -15.97 -20.47 6.63
N ALA A 240 -15.02 -20.31 5.72
CA ALA A 240 -13.62 -20.07 6.05
C ALA A 240 -13.40 -18.82 6.91
N ASN A 241 -14.26 -17.80 6.80
CA ASN A 241 -14.14 -16.57 7.60
C ASN A 241 -14.59 -16.81 9.02
N GLU A 242 -15.65 -17.60 9.24
CA GLU A 242 -16.08 -17.99 10.58
C GLU A 242 -15.04 -18.88 11.26
N MET A 243 -14.47 -19.84 10.55
CA MET A 243 -13.36 -20.66 11.05
C MET A 243 -12.16 -19.80 11.44
N THR A 244 -11.80 -18.83 10.59
CA THR A 244 -10.69 -17.90 10.87
C THR A 244 -10.99 -17.05 12.10
N ARG A 245 -12.20 -16.52 12.21
CA ARG A 245 -12.62 -15.70 13.34
C ARG A 245 -12.53 -16.48 14.66
N GLU A 246 -13.12 -17.67 14.71
CA GLU A 246 -13.17 -18.45 15.94
C GLU A 246 -11.82 -19.06 16.34
N HIS A 247 -11.09 -19.62 15.40
CA HIS A 247 -9.88 -20.38 15.70
C HIS A 247 -8.57 -19.59 15.64
N LEU A 248 -8.57 -18.40 15.01
CA LEU A 248 -7.40 -17.52 14.98
C LEU A 248 -7.65 -16.23 15.74
N TYR A 249 -8.66 -15.42 15.32
CA TYR A 249 -8.86 -14.08 15.87
C TYR A 249 -9.31 -14.06 17.32
N TYR A 250 -10.17 -15.01 17.70
CA TYR A 250 -10.77 -15.12 19.03
C TYR A 250 -10.20 -16.32 19.82
N ASN A 251 -9.12 -16.90 19.34
CA ASN A 251 -8.44 -17.98 20.04
C ASN A 251 -7.59 -17.41 21.19
N THR A 252 -7.98 -17.73 22.41
CA THR A 252 -7.32 -17.24 23.63
C THR A 252 -5.83 -17.62 23.65
N LEU A 253 -5.47 -18.83 23.25
CA LEU A 253 -4.08 -19.27 23.22
C LEU A 253 -3.25 -18.44 22.24
N VAL A 254 -3.74 -18.22 21.01
CA VAL A 254 -3.07 -17.38 20.01
C VAL A 254 -2.88 -15.95 20.52
N LEU A 255 -3.92 -15.38 21.16
CA LEU A 255 -3.85 -14.02 21.70
C LEU A 255 -2.84 -13.89 22.85
N HIS A 256 -2.76 -14.88 23.74
CA HIS A 256 -1.75 -14.91 24.81
C HIS A 256 -0.33 -15.05 24.23
N GLN A 257 -0.12 -15.94 23.28
CA GLN A 257 1.17 -16.12 22.62
C GLN A 257 1.59 -14.85 21.88
N ALA A 258 0.65 -14.20 21.17
CA ALA A 258 0.90 -12.91 20.50
C ALA A 258 1.26 -11.82 21.52
N ALA A 259 0.53 -11.71 22.61
CA ALA A 259 0.80 -10.75 23.67
C ALA A 259 2.17 -10.98 24.32
N GLU A 260 2.56 -12.22 24.55
CA GLU A 260 3.89 -12.54 25.08
C GLU A 260 5.01 -12.13 24.13
N VAL A 261 4.87 -12.43 22.83
CA VAL A 261 5.83 -11.97 21.79
C VAL A 261 5.92 -10.45 21.77
N ILE A 262 4.78 -9.75 21.84
CA ILE A 262 4.73 -8.28 21.82
C ILE A 262 5.41 -7.70 23.05
N ASN A 263 5.02 -8.15 24.25
CA ASN A 263 5.57 -7.66 25.52
C ASN A 263 7.08 -7.92 25.60
N GLN A 264 7.54 -9.14 25.29
CA GLN A 264 8.97 -9.46 25.25
C GLN A 264 9.74 -8.62 24.24
N SER A 265 9.16 -8.35 23.06
CA SER A 265 9.81 -7.51 22.04
C SER A 265 10.02 -6.10 22.54
N VAL A 266 9.07 -5.54 23.29
CA VAL A 266 9.20 -4.20 23.89
C VAL A 266 10.14 -4.22 25.08
N GLU A 267 9.93 -5.14 26.06
CA GLU A 267 10.62 -5.15 27.35
C GLU A 267 12.09 -5.57 27.26
N ARG A 268 12.37 -6.63 26.47
CA ARG A 268 13.72 -7.21 26.41
C ARG A 268 14.55 -6.68 25.25
N LEU A 269 13.88 -6.34 24.12
CA LEU A 269 14.60 -5.94 22.90
C LEU A 269 14.51 -4.44 22.62
N GLY A 270 13.64 -3.70 23.33
CA GLY A 270 13.40 -2.28 23.06
C GLY A 270 12.82 -2.03 21.65
N HIS A 271 12.07 -2.98 21.12
CA HIS A 271 11.51 -2.89 19.78
C HIS A 271 10.21 -2.10 19.77
N GLN A 272 10.03 -1.28 18.73
CA GLN A 272 8.69 -0.84 18.35
C GLN A 272 8.00 -1.96 17.57
N VAL A 273 6.75 -2.27 17.99
CA VAL A 273 5.98 -3.41 17.50
C VAL A 273 4.77 -2.94 16.72
N LEU A 274 4.64 -3.44 15.50
CA LEU A 274 3.44 -3.29 14.67
C LEU A 274 2.64 -4.59 14.73
N VAL A 275 1.35 -4.50 15.05
CA VAL A 275 0.43 -5.63 15.02
C VAL A 275 -0.62 -5.40 13.93
N LEU A 276 -0.71 -6.30 12.97
CA LEU A 276 -1.72 -6.26 11.90
C LEU A 276 -2.85 -7.22 12.24
N ILE A 277 -4.06 -6.68 12.25
CA ILE A 277 -5.30 -7.40 12.53
C ILE A 277 -6.32 -7.18 11.42
N ASP A 278 -7.35 -8.02 11.35
CA ASP A 278 -8.46 -7.85 10.40
C ASP A 278 -9.69 -7.20 11.04
N GLU A 279 -10.00 -7.55 12.28
CA GLU A 279 -11.21 -7.13 12.97
C GLU A 279 -10.91 -6.33 14.25
N VAL A 280 -11.75 -5.33 14.51
CA VAL A 280 -11.68 -4.48 15.72
C VAL A 280 -11.77 -5.31 17.00
N GLU A 281 -12.56 -6.38 17.00
CA GLU A 281 -12.72 -7.29 18.14
C GLU A 281 -11.40 -7.98 18.54
N GLN A 282 -10.48 -8.21 17.62
CA GLN A 282 -9.13 -8.72 17.95
C GLN A 282 -8.39 -7.74 18.86
N PHE A 283 -8.50 -6.42 18.59
CA PHE A 283 -7.92 -5.41 19.45
C PHE A 283 -8.48 -5.47 20.86
N THR A 284 -9.80 -5.53 21.01
CA THR A 284 -10.45 -5.52 22.35
C THR A 284 -10.05 -6.72 23.21
N ARG A 285 -9.78 -7.85 22.57
CA ARG A 285 -9.32 -9.08 23.25
C ARG A 285 -7.81 -9.08 23.52
N LEU A 286 -7.01 -8.51 22.62
CA LEU A 286 -5.55 -8.47 22.74
C LEU A 286 -5.08 -7.37 23.71
N ARG A 287 -5.72 -6.18 23.66
CA ARG A 287 -5.29 -5.00 24.43
C ARG A 287 -5.13 -5.23 25.93
N PRO A 288 -6.05 -5.95 26.61
CA PRO A 288 -5.91 -6.23 28.07
C PRO A 288 -4.68 -7.08 28.42
N LEU A 289 -4.10 -7.79 27.46
CA LEU A 289 -2.92 -8.64 27.65
C LEU A 289 -1.60 -7.91 27.45
N LEU A 290 -1.65 -6.64 27.03
CA LEU A 290 -0.47 -5.84 26.72
C LEU A 290 -0.10 -4.91 27.89
N ASN A 291 1.20 -4.91 28.25
CA ASN A 291 1.74 -4.18 29.38
C ASN A 291 2.05 -2.71 29.07
N HIS A 292 2.06 -2.33 27.80
CA HIS A 292 2.57 -1.04 27.34
C HIS A 292 1.51 -0.16 26.67
N LYS A 293 1.77 1.13 26.63
CA LYS A 293 0.94 2.09 25.87
C LYS A 293 0.84 1.66 24.41
N THR A 294 -0.39 1.62 23.92
CA THR A 294 -0.72 1.09 22.59
C THR A 294 -1.53 2.12 21.81
N GLY A 295 -1.14 2.39 20.57
CA GLY A 295 -1.95 3.10 19.60
C GLY A 295 -2.84 2.11 18.84
N PHE A 296 -4.08 2.51 18.55
CA PHE A 296 -5.00 1.71 17.74
C PHE A 296 -5.50 2.48 16.53
N ALA A 297 -5.09 2.05 15.35
CA ALA A 297 -5.49 2.61 14.08
C ALA A 297 -6.56 1.74 13.41
N HIS A 298 -7.72 2.34 13.18
CA HIS A 298 -8.88 1.67 12.58
C HIS A 298 -9.71 2.62 11.71
N GLY A 299 -10.57 2.07 10.87
CA GLY A 299 -11.60 2.81 10.16
C GLY A 299 -12.74 3.27 11.09
N PRO A 300 -13.77 3.92 10.56
CA PRO A 300 -14.91 4.36 11.35
C PRO A 300 -15.54 3.19 12.12
N LEU A 301 -15.70 3.36 13.44
CA LEU A 301 -16.44 2.40 14.28
C LEU A 301 -17.94 2.57 14.03
N THR A 302 -18.62 1.46 13.81
CA THR A 302 -20.08 1.47 13.66
C THR A 302 -20.74 1.58 15.05
N ALA A 303 -21.64 2.54 15.20
CA ALA A 303 -22.50 2.62 16.37
C ALA A 303 -23.56 1.51 16.33
N THR A 304 -23.95 1.07 17.50
CA THR A 304 -24.71 -0.10 17.87
C THR A 304 -25.94 -0.49 17.04
N THR A 305 -26.21 -1.75 17.13
CA THR A 305 -27.41 -2.60 17.05
C THR A 305 -28.72 -1.92 16.66
N PHE A 306 -29.17 -2.17 15.46
CA PHE A 306 -30.57 -2.01 15.11
C PHE A 306 -31.33 -3.32 15.37
N HIS A 307 -32.37 -3.27 16.22
CA HIS A 307 -33.32 -4.34 16.35
C HIS A 307 -34.51 -4.07 15.43
N GLU A 308 -34.82 -4.99 14.53
CA GLU A 308 -36.04 -4.99 13.77
C GLU A 308 -36.75 -6.33 14.01
N ASN A 309 -37.96 -6.28 14.49
CA ASN A 309 -38.79 -7.46 14.83
C ASN A 309 -38.11 -8.44 15.79
N GLY A 310 -37.37 -7.94 16.79
CA GLY A 310 -36.70 -8.76 17.79
C GLY A 310 -35.44 -9.48 17.31
N LYS A 311 -34.98 -9.27 16.07
CA LYS A 311 -33.74 -9.82 15.54
C LYS A 311 -32.68 -8.74 15.38
N ILE A 312 -31.43 -9.08 15.74
CA ILE A 312 -30.29 -8.19 15.55
C ILE A 312 -30.01 -8.08 14.04
N LYS A 313 -30.20 -6.91 13.45
CA LYS A 313 -29.94 -6.65 12.02
C LYS A 313 -28.53 -6.15 11.72
N ALA A 314 -27.92 -5.45 12.68
CA ALA A 314 -26.51 -5.04 12.59
C ALA A 314 -25.92 -4.96 14.00
N LYS A 315 -24.70 -5.48 14.17
CA LYS A 315 -23.95 -5.38 15.43
C LYS A 315 -22.81 -4.40 15.22
N GLY A 316 -22.90 -3.23 15.85
CA GLY A 316 -21.81 -2.27 15.88
C GLY A 316 -20.67 -2.75 16.76
N ASN A 317 -19.46 -2.26 16.51
CA ASN A 317 -18.25 -2.60 17.26
C ASN A 317 -17.77 -1.48 18.20
N ARG A 318 -18.45 -0.32 18.19
CA ARG A 318 -18.04 0.86 18.98
C ARG A 318 -18.06 0.61 20.48
N GLU A 319 -19.08 -0.08 20.98
CA GLU A 319 -19.26 -0.32 22.43
C GLU A 319 -18.25 -1.33 23.00
N SER A 320 -17.69 -2.21 22.18
CA SER A 320 -16.66 -3.15 22.61
C SER A 320 -15.27 -2.50 22.74
N VAL A 321 -15.08 -1.31 22.16
CA VAL A 321 -13.81 -0.58 22.18
C VAL A 321 -13.80 0.44 23.33
N PRO A 322 -12.74 0.51 24.15
CA PRO A 322 -12.62 1.55 25.17
C PRO A 322 -12.73 2.96 24.56
N LYS A 323 -13.38 3.88 25.29
CA LYS A 323 -13.70 5.23 24.78
C LYS A 323 -12.48 6.01 24.29
N GLU A 324 -11.32 5.81 24.89
CA GLU A 324 -10.04 6.42 24.53
C GLU A 324 -9.56 6.06 23.10
N TYR A 325 -10.11 4.98 22.51
CA TYR A 325 -9.79 4.51 21.16
C TYR A 325 -10.93 4.72 20.15
N TRP A 326 -11.99 5.45 20.49
CA TRP A 326 -13.11 5.65 19.58
C TRP A 326 -12.77 6.50 18.37
N GLU A 327 -11.87 7.45 18.56
CA GLU A 327 -11.40 8.32 17.48
C GLU A 327 -10.02 7.82 17.01
N SER A 328 -9.92 7.55 15.73
CA SER A 328 -8.67 7.11 15.12
C SER A 328 -8.32 8.02 13.97
N GLU A 329 -7.16 8.64 14.07
CA GLU A 329 -6.50 9.36 12.99
C GLU A 329 -5.25 8.56 12.57
N PRO A 330 -5.38 7.57 11.65
CA PRO A 330 -4.31 6.62 11.36
C PRO A 330 -2.97 7.28 11.03
N ASN A 331 -2.95 8.35 10.24
CA ASN A 331 -1.71 9.05 9.88
C ASN A 331 -1.05 9.70 11.10
N LYS A 332 -1.82 10.34 11.97
CA LYS A 332 -1.32 10.96 13.21
C LYS A 332 -0.76 9.91 14.16
N LEU A 333 -1.47 8.78 14.33
CA LEU A 333 -0.99 7.67 15.14
C LEU A 333 0.32 7.08 14.61
N VAL A 334 0.46 6.98 13.28
CA VAL A 334 1.71 6.55 12.65
C VAL A 334 2.85 7.55 12.89
N ASP A 335 2.59 8.85 12.81
CA ASP A 335 3.60 9.89 13.10
C ASP A 335 4.04 9.82 14.56
N GLN A 336 3.11 9.71 15.50
CA GLN A 336 3.39 9.54 16.93
C GLN A 336 4.18 8.24 17.22
N PHE A 337 3.81 7.14 16.57
CA PHE A 337 4.54 5.88 16.67
C PHE A 337 5.97 6.00 16.11
N ASN A 338 6.14 6.61 14.95
CA ASN A 338 7.47 6.88 14.38
C ASN A 338 8.31 7.80 15.26
N ALA A 339 7.68 8.72 16.01
CA ALA A 339 8.33 9.58 17.00
C ALA A 339 8.68 8.88 18.31
N GLY A 340 8.18 7.62 18.51
CA GLY A 340 8.46 6.84 19.72
C GLY A 340 7.55 7.19 20.92
N GLU A 341 6.42 7.87 20.72
CA GLU A 341 5.50 8.23 21.80
C GLU A 341 4.84 7.01 22.48
N PHE A 342 4.79 5.92 21.77
CA PHE A 342 4.35 4.61 22.29
C PHE A 342 5.01 3.46 21.51
N PRO A 343 5.27 2.30 22.16
CA PRO A 343 6.01 1.20 21.53
C PRO A 343 5.17 0.25 20.70
N ILE A 344 3.84 0.24 20.84
CA ILE A 344 2.96 -0.74 20.18
C ILE A 344 1.94 0.00 19.33
N LEU A 345 1.88 -0.30 18.04
CA LEU A 345 0.82 0.14 17.14
C LEU A 345 0.04 -1.08 16.63
N ILE A 346 -1.25 -1.11 16.91
CA ILE A 346 -2.16 -2.13 16.37
C ILE A 346 -3.01 -1.47 15.30
N GLY A 347 -3.21 -2.14 14.17
CA GLY A 347 -4.06 -1.57 13.13
C GLY A 347 -4.70 -2.59 12.23
N THR A 348 -5.86 -2.18 11.71
CA THR A 348 -6.62 -2.89 10.68
C THR A 348 -6.06 -2.56 9.28
N SER A 349 -6.80 -2.87 8.24
CA SER A 349 -6.42 -2.58 6.85
C SER A 349 -6.09 -1.10 6.59
N CYS A 350 -6.55 -0.16 7.42
CA CYS A 350 -6.26 1.27 7.29
C CYS A 350 -4.77 1.63 7.39
N ILE A 351 -3.96 0.79 8.06
CA ILE A 351 -2.49 0.95 8.12
C ILE A 351 -1.73 -0.08 7.27
N SER A 352 -2.44 -1.03 6.64
CA SER A 352 -1.80 -2.01 5.74
C SER A 352 -1.47 -1.42 4.37
N THR A 353 -2.12 -0.32 3.98
CA THR A 353 -1.89 0.39 2.73
C THR A 353 -1.73 1.90 2.97
N GLY A 354 -0.81 2.54 2.25
CA GLY A 354 -0.70 4.00 2.21
C GLY A 354 -0.05 4.69 3.43
N THR A 355 0.43 4.00 4.46
CA THR A 355 1.08 4.61 5.63
C THR A 355 2.60 4.46 5.64
N ASP A 356 3.32 5.47 6.13
CA ASP A 356 4.79 5.49 6.18
C ASP A 356 5.32 5.07 7.56
N ILE A 357 5.17 3.81 7.90
CA ILE A 357 5.70 3.24 9.15
C ILE A 357 7.17 2.85 8.92
N ARG A 358 8.10 3.41 9.71
CA ARG A 358 9.55 3.27 9.47
C ARG A 358 10.30 2.52 10.58
N THR A 359 9.91 2.73 11.81
CA THR A 359 10.69 2.36 13.00
C THR A 359 10.41 0.94 13.51
N VAL A 360 9.46 0.24 12.92
CA VAL A 360 9.07 -1.14 13.31
C VAL A 360 10.27 -2.08 13.24
N LYS A 361 10.55 -2.74 14.36
CA LYS A 361 11.57 -3.81 14.46
C LYS A 361 10.93 -5.19 14.64
N THR A 362 9.70 -5.26 15.16
CA THR A 362 8.92 -6.49 15.24
C THR A 362 7.53 -6.25 14.65
N MET A 363 7.09 -7.14 13.78
CA MET A 363 5.72 -7.17 13.27
C MET A 363 5.05 -8.49 13.68
N VAL A 364 3.85 -8.40 14.24
CA VAL A 364 3.01 -9.55 14.56
C VAL A 364 1.83 -9.56 13.59
N TYR A 365 1.75 -10.63 12.80
CA TYR A 365 0.75 -10.80 11.76
C TYR A 365 -0.39 -11.68 12.28
N LEU A 366 -1.48 -11.06 12.75
CA LEU A 366 -2.67 -11.72 13.25
C LEU A 366 -3.84 -11.66 12.26
N LYS A 367 -3.51 -11.60 10.96
CA LYS A 367 -4.49 -11.61 9.88
C LYS A 367 -4.72 -13.01 9.35
N GLY A 368 -5.93 -13.24 8.88
CA GLY A 368 -6.29 -14.47 8.16
C GLY A 368 -5.91 -14.42 6.67
N GLY A 369 -6.38 -15.45 5.95
CA GLY A 369 -6.23 -15.50 4.51
C GLY A 369 -4.85 -15.90 4.00
N LYS A 370 -4.68 -15.83 2.67
CA LYS A 370 -3.47 -16.23 1.95
C LYS A 370 -3.14 -15.30 0.79
N SER A 371 -3.69 -14.08 0.78
CA SER A 371 -3.48 -13.11 -0.28
C SER A 371 -2.01 -12.67 -0.33
N GLU A 372 -1.33 -13.00 -1.41
CA GLU A 372 0.07 -12.64 -1.63
C GLU A 372 0.29 -11.11 -1.59
N ILE A 373 -0.65 -10.36 -2.14
CA ILE A 373 -0.58 -8.88 -2.17
C ILE A 373 -0.64 -8.31 -0.74
N GLU A 374 -1.59 -8.79 0.08
CA GLU A 374 -1.73 -8.31 1.46
C GLU A 374 -0.53 -8.68 2.33
N VAL A 375 -0.01 -9.89 2.15
CA VAL A 375 1.20 -10.37 2.83
C VAL A 375 2.41 -9.51 2.45
N LYS A 376 2.65 -9.28 1.16
CA LYS A 376 3.76 -8.44 0.67
C LYS A 376 3.65 -7.00 1.15
N GLN A 377 2.45 -6.43 1.14
CA GLN A 377 2.23 -5.06 1.61
C GLN A 377 2.42 -4.95 3.13
N GLY A 378 1.90 -5.89 3.89
CA GLY A 378 2.08 -5.93 5.34
C GLY A 378 3.56 -5.97 5.72
N VAL A 379 4.29 -6.96 5.20
CA VAL A 379 5.72 -7.13 5.47
C VAL A 379 6.56 -5.96 4.98
N GLY A 380 6.22 -5.38 3.85
CA GLY A 380 6.91 -4.21 3.31
C GLY A 380 6.94 -3.00 4.26
N ARG A 381 6.04 -2.95 5.26
CA ARG A 381 6.07 -1.92 6.30
C ARG A 381 7.26 -2.06 7.24
N CYS A 382 7.61 -3.28 7.59
CA CYS A 382 8.73 -3.51 8.50
C CYS A 382 10.09 -3.57 7.78
N THR A 383 10.16 -3.66 6.46
CA THR A 383 11.42 -3.70 5.72
C THR A 383 12.07 -2.33 5.53
N ARG A 384 11.39 -1.22 5.80
CA ARG A 384 11.97 0.12 5.66
C ARG A 384 13.17 0.32 6.54
N LYS A 385 14.24 0.86 5.95
CA LYS A 385 15.52 1.08 6.62
C LYS A 385 15.51 2.45 7.32
N VAL A 386 15.91 2.45 8.58
CA VAL A 386 16.24 3.66 9.36
C VAL A 386 17.58 3.44 10.05
N PRO A 387 18.29 4.51 10.47
CA PRO A 387 19.53 4.36 11.21
C PRO A 387 19.39 3.38 12.39
N GLY A 388 20.32 2.44 12.52
CA GLY A 388 20.29 1.42 13.57
C GLY A 388 19.32 0.25 13.37
N LYS A 389 18.65 0.17 12.22
CA LYS A 389 17.78 -0.96 11.87
C LYS A 389 18.34 -1.72 10.67
N THR A 390 18.90 -2.88 10.91
CA THR A 390 19.44 -3.79 9.88
C THR A 390 18.50 -4.92 9.54
N ALA A 391 17.65 -5.32 10.50
CA ALA A 391 16.67 -6.40 10.35
C ALA A 391 15.33 -6.06 11.03
N CYS A 392 14.29 -6.78 10.70
CA CYS A 392 13.01 -6.79 11.39
C CYS A 392 12.51 -8.21 11.58
N SER A 393 11.85 -8.48 12.70
CA SER A 393 11.21 -9.77 12.97
C SER A 393 9.76 -9.72 12.50
N VAL A 394 9.32 -10.76 11.81
CA VAL A 394 7.92 -10.96 11.40
C VAL A 394 7.44 -12.26 12.02
N VAL A 395 6.39 -12.19 12.81
CA VAL A 395 5.82 -13.34 13.52
C VAL A 395 4.43 -13.62 12.98
N ASP A 396 4.19 -14.84 12.50
CA ASP A 396 2.91 -15.36 12.02
C ASP A 396 2.52 -16.59 12.85
N PHE A 397 1.26 -17.01 12.76
CA PHE A 397 0.69 -18.12 13.53
C PHE A 397 0.10 -19.19 12.61
N ASP A 398 0.45 -20.46 12.91
CA ASP A 398 -0.13 -21.64 12.27
C ASP A 398 -0.97 -22.40 13.30
N VAL A 399 -2.29 -22.33 13.18
CA VAL A 399 -3.23 -23.12 14.02
C VAL A 399 -3.28 -24.53 13.41
N ALA A 400 -2.30 -25.35 13.75
CA ALA A 400 -1.97 -26.60 13.07
C ALA A 400 -3.07 -27.67 13.08
N ASN A 401 -3.95 -27.66 14.07
CA ASN A 401 -5.07 -28.60 14.18
C ASN A 401 -6.33 -28.18 13.42
N ILE A 402 -6.32 -27.01 12.74
CA ILE A 402 -7.43 -26.53 11.92
C ILE A 402 -6.96 -26.48 10.47
N ALA A 403 -7.40 -27.46 9.69
CA ALA A 403 -6.88 -27.74 8.34
C ALA A 403 -6.87 -26.53 7.41
N ILE A 404 -7.95 -25.73 7.36
CA ILE A 404 -8.05 -24.56 6.51
C ILE A 404 -7.06 -23.45 6.93
N LEU A 405 -6.86 -23.23 8.22
CA LEU A 405 -5.95 -22.23 8.75
C LEU A 405 -4.49 -22.63 8.54
N SER A 406 -4.16 -23.89 8.80
CA SER A 406 -2.83 -24.45 8.54
C SER A 406 -2.48 -24.39 7.04
N LYS A 407 -3.43 -24.65 6.15
CA LYS A 407 -3.26 -24.45 4.70
C LYS A 407 -2.96 -23.00 4.35
N HIS A 408 -3.66 -22.04 4.96
CA HIS A 408 -3.41 -20.60 4.74
C HIS A 408 -2.04 -20.17 5.30
N ALA A 409 -1.67 -20.61 6.51
CA ALA A 409 -0.37 -20.34 7.10
C ALA A 409 0.78 -20.91 6.24
N LYS A 410 0.59 -22.14 5.72
CA LYS A 410 1.55 -22.76 4.81
C LYS A 410 1.72 -21.94 3.52
N ALA A 411 0.62 -21.47 2.91
CA ALA A 411 0.69 -20.63 1.73
C ALA A 411 1.42 -19.31 2.00
N ARG A 412 1.17 -18.65 3.14
CA ARG A 412 1.92 -17.44 3.53
C ARG A 412 3.40 -17.72 3.75
N ARG A 413 3.73 -18.86 4.37
CA ARG A 413 5.12 -19.29 4.57
C ARG A 413 5.84 -19.50 3.24
N GLU A 414 5.21 -20.13 2.25
CA GLU A 414 5.75 -20.31 0.91
C GLU A 414 6.06 -18.96 0.24
N ILE A 415 5.16 -17.97 0.38
CA ILE A 415 5.39 -16.60 -0.10
C ILE A 415 6.61 -15.96 0.59
N PHE A 416 6.76 -16.16 1.89
CA PHE A 416 7.90 -15.62 2.65
C PHE A 416 9.21 -16.31 2.25
N ASP A 417 9.21 -17.65 2.13
CA ASP A 417 10.38 -18.42 1.72
C ASP A 417 10.88 -17.98 0.33
N ASP A 418 9.95 -17.81 -0.61
CA ASP A 418 10.28 -17.44 -2.00
C ASP A 418 10.88 -16.03 -2.10
N ILE A 419 10.32 -15.07 -1.37
CA ILE A 419 10.71 -13.66 -1.49
C ILE A 419 11.93 -13.32 -0.65
N TYR A 420 12.03 -13.86 0.57
CA TYR A 420 12.97 -13.38 1.58
C TYR A 420 13.93 -14.46 2.12
N GLY A 421 13.70 -15.71 1.76
CA GLY A 421 14.46 -16.86 2.23
C GLY A 421 13.84 -17.56 3.43
N PRO A 422 14.52 -18.57 3.99
CA PRO A 422 13.93 -19.58 4.84
C PRO A 422 13.22 -19.03 6.08
N VAL A 423 11.98 -19.51 6.29
CA VAL A 423 11.15 -19.21 7.44
C VAL A 423 11.47 -20.19 8.58
N GLN A 424 11.67 -19.66 9.78
CA GLN A 424 11.79 -20.45 10.99
C GLN A 424 10.39 -20.88 11.48
N VAL A 425 10.18 -22.16 11.64
CA VAL A 425 8.97 -22.70 12.29
C VAL A 425 9.33 -23.05 13.71
N VAL A 426 8.59 -22.52 14.66
CA VAL A 426 8.86 -22.66 16.09
C VAL A 426 7.64 -23.29 16.75
N ASP A 427 7.82 -24.40 17.45
CA ASP A 427 6.78 -24.93 18.35
C ASP A 427 6.77 -24.09 19.63
N TRP A 428 5.60 -23.65 20.07
CA TRP A 428 5.48 -22.83 21.26
C TRP A 428 5.87 -23.64 22.51
N GLY A 429 6.88 -23.17 23.24
CA GLY A 429 7.37 -23.83 24.46
C GLY A 429 8.55 -24.79 24.26
N SER A 430 9.14 -24.85 23.04
CA SER A 430 10.40 -25.56 22.75
C SER A 430 11.61 -24.66 22.91
#